data_bd17d7e65ff1b8dcf6485f8a5b9a9725
#
_entry.id   bd17d7e65ff1b8dcf6485f8a5b9a9725
#
_cell.length_a   1.000
_cell.length_b   1.000
_cell.length_c   1.000
_cell.angle_alpha   90.00
_cell.angle_beta   90.00
_cell.angle_gamma   90.00
#
_symmetry.space_group_name_H-M   'P 1'
#
loop_
_entity.id
_entity.type
_entity.pdbx_description
1 polymer ?
#
loop_
_entity_poly.entity_id
_entity_poly.type
_entity_poly.pdbx_seq_one_letter_code
_entity_poly.pdbx_strand_id
1 'polypeptide(L)'
;FVRPNAHVLGRVDAEWRRLTRGEALDVLGVHVRGTDKRSKHRAIVPPERYFPLVDAYLARPRAKVFLATDDAKFRRRFADRYGAALLEQAGVARVKGAAFAGGADADGFARGLAVLADTLLLAKCAFLLKSASAVSEFALYFRPDLPSFDFDVADDAVPAWAPAAFNATTPG
;
A
#
# COMPACT_ATOMS: atom_id res chain seq x y z
N PHE A 1 -2.95 20.33 12.67
CA PHE A 1 -3.45 18.97 12.33
C PHE A 1 -4.18 19.01 11.01
N VAL A 2 -3.74 18.23 10.02
CA VAL A 2 -4.47 18.03 8.76
C VAL A 2 -5.54 16.97 9.00
N ARG A 3 -6.80 17.31 8.70
CA ARG A 3 -7.91 16.36 8.77
C ARG A 3 -8.61 16.29 7.41
N PRO A 4 -8.84 15.09 6.86
CA PRO A 4 -9.67 14.95 5.69
C PRO A 4 -11.09 15.42 5.98
N ASN A 5 -11.72 16.08 5.00
CA ASN A 5 -13.12 16.52 5.16
C ASN A 5 -14.10 15.33 5.11
N ALA A 6 -15.34 15.57 5.57
CA ALA A 6 -16.37 14.52 5.67
C ALA A 6 -16.68 13.87 4.29
N HIS A 7 -16.62 14.63 3.20
CA HIS A 7 -16.84 14.10 1.85
C HIS A 7 -15.79 13.06 1.48
N VAL A 8 -14.50 13.35 1.72
CA VAL A 8 -13.41 12.40 1.46
C VAL A 8 -13.55 11.17 2.33
N LEU A 9 -13.81 11.36 3.63
CA LEU A 9 -13.99 10.23 4.55
C LEU A 9 -15.17 9.34 4.12
N GLY A 10 -16.31 9.92 3.75
CA GLY A 10 -17.47 9.17 3.27
C GLY A 10 -17.17 8.33 2.01
N ARG A 11 -16.38 8.88 1.07
CA ARG A 11 -15.93 8.14 -0.11
C ARG A 11 -15.00 6.97 0.26
N VAL A 12 -14.06 7.19 1.16
CA VAL A 12 -13.15 6.15 1.64
C VAL A 12 -13.91 5.04 2.37
N ASP A 13 -14.90 5.39 3.18
CA ASP A 13 -15.74 4.42 3.87
C ASP A 13 -16.62 3.60 2.91
N ALA A 14 -17.14 4.24 1.88
CA ALA A 14 -17.89 3.55 0.83
C ALA A 14 -17.00 2.59 0.05
N GLU A 15 -15.80 3.03 -0.31
CA GLU A 15 -14.82 2.19 -1.02
C GLU A 15 -14.34 1.02 -0.16
N TRP A 16 -14.08 1.25 1.13
CA TRP A 16 -13.72 0.18 2.07
C TRP A 16 -14.83 -0.88 2.16
N ARG A 17 -16.09 -0.46 2.30
CA ARG A 17 -17.24 -1.38 2.28
C ARG A 17 -17.36 -2.16 0.98
N ARG A 18 -17.09 -1.51 -0.16
CA ARG A 18 -17.06 -2.18 -1.47
C ARG A 18 -15.97 -3.25 -1.51
N LEU A 19 -14.75 -2.91 -1.09
CA LEU A 19 -13.58 -3.80 -1.08
C LEU A 19 -13.79 -5.00 -0.17
N THR A 20 -14.32 -4.77 1.03
CA THR A 20 -14.54 -5.83 2.02
C THR A 20 -15.88 -6.52 1.88
N ARG A 21 -16.76 -6.05 0.98
CA ARG A 21 -18.17 -6.49 0.84
C ARG A 21 -18.96 -6.36 2.15
N GLY A 22 -18.57 -5.41 3.00
CA GLY A 22 -19.14 -5.23 4.33
C GLY A 22 -18.72 -6.29 5.35
N GLU A 23 -17.83 -7.20 5.01
CA GLU A 23 -17.34 -8.24 5.90
C GLU A 23 -16.20 -7.74 6.80
N ALA A 24 -16.10 -8.31 8.00
CA ALA A 24 -14.95 -8.10 8.88
C ALA A 24 -13.78 -8.96 8.42
N LEU A 25 -12.97 -8.44 7.52
CA LEU A 25 -11.78 -9.07 6.99
C LEU A 25 -10.53 -8.65 7.79
N ASP A 26 -9.52 -9.53 7.82
CA ASP A 26 -8.17 -9.22 8.29
C ASP A 26 -7.34 -8.75 7.10
N VAL A 27 -7.20 -7.42 6.92
CA VAL A 27 -6.60 -6.85 5.72
C VAL A 27 -5.17 -6.38 5.99
N LEU A 28 -4.22 -6.97 5.26
CA LEU A 28 -2.85 -6.49 5.16
C LEU A 28 -2.77 -5.33 4.17
N GLY A 29 -2.33 -4.17 4.59
CA GLY A 29 -1.97 -3.07 3.70
C GLY A 29 -0.57 -3.28 3.12
N VAL A 30 -0.42 -3.09 1.83
CA VAL A 30 0.88 -3.13 1.14
C VAL A 30 1.03 -1.88 0.31
N HIS A 31 2.06 -1.10 0.60
CA HIS A 31 2.43 0.06 -0.19
C HIS A 31 3.77 -0.17 -0.89
N VAL A 32 3.73 -0.23 -2.21
CA VAL A 32 4.92 -0.43 -3.05
C VAL A 32 5.09 0.77 -3.98
N ARG A 33 6.17 1.55 -3.76
CA ARG A 33 6.54 2.67 -4.62
C ARG A 33 7.45 2.22 -5.75
N GLY A 34 7.06 2.47 -7.02
CA GLY A 34 7.75 1.89 -8.17
C GLY A 34 8.27 2.86 -9.24
N THR A 35 7.75 4.08 -9.37
CA THR A 35 7.95 4.82 -10.62
C THR A 35 9.01 5.92 -10.63
N ASP A 36 9.18 6.72 -9.59
CA ASP A 36 10.00 7.95 -9.64
C ASP A 36 11.13 8.02 -8.60
N LYS A 37 11.31 6.97 -7.79
CA LYS A 37 12.21 6.99 -6.64
C LYS A 37 13.62 6.45 -6.92
N ARG A 38 14.08 6.51 -8.16
CA ARG A 38 15.50 6.25 -8.47
C ARG A 38 16.36 7.45 -8.07
N SER A 39 16.61 7.63 -6.78
CA SER A 39 17.68 8.52 -6.32
C SER A 39 18.97 7.69 -6.14
N LYS A 40 20.13 8.36 -6.22
CA LYS A 40 21.45 7.74 -6.01
C LYS A 40 21.60 7.03 -4.65
N HIS A 41 20.63 7.17 -3.74
CA HIS A 41 20.74 6.72 -2.34
C HIS A 41 19.62 5.76 -1.91
N ARG A 42 18.62 5.43 -2.76
CA ARG A 42 17.54 4.52 -2.39
C ARG A 42 17.14 3.64 -3.59
N ALA A 43 17.32 2.34 -3.43
CA ALA A 43 16.81 1.34 -4.36
C ALA A 43 15.29 1.18 -4.19
N ILE A 44 14.58 0.91 -5.29
CA ILE A 44 13.18 0.49 -5.23
C ILE A 44 13.13 -0.91 -4.62
N VAL A 45 12.34 -1.10 -3.57
CA VAL A 45 12.10 -2.43 -2.99
C VAL A 45 11.27 -3.24 -3.98
N PRO A 46 11.81 -4.33 -4.56
CA PRO A 46 11.09 -5.12 -5.56
C PRO A 46 9.90 -5.86 -4.93
N PRO A 47 8.82 -6.12 -5.68
CA PRO A 47 7.61 -6.79 -5.17
C PRO A 47 7.90 -8.14 -4.50
N GLU A 48 8.92 -8.85 -4.97
CA GLU A 48 9.35 -10.15 -4.46
C GLU A 48 9.77 -10.13 -3.01
N ARG A 49 10.24 -8.99 -2.53
CA ARG A 49 10.60 -8.82 -1.12
C ARG A 49 9.37 -8.83 -0.20
N TYR A 50 8.23 -8.43 -0.74
CA TYR A 50 6.97 -8.42 0.00
C TYR A 50 6.31 -9.81 0.04
N PHE A 51 6.49 -10.63 -0.99
CA PHE A 51 5.76 -11.89 -1.15
C PHE A 51 5.86 -12.85 0.04
N PRO A 52 7.03 -13.12 0.64
CA PRO A 52 7.09 -14.02 1.80
C PRO A 52 6.22 -13.57 2.98
N LEU A 53 6.17 -12.27 3.23
CA LEU A 53 5.33 -11.70 4.29
C LEU A 53 3.85 -11.73 3.91
N VAL A 54 3.51 -11.39 2.67
CA VAL A 54 2.12 -11.44 2.19
C VAL A 54 1.59 -12.87 2.20
N ASP A 55 2.39 -13.86 1.75
CA ASP A 55 2.02 -15.28 1.76
C ASP A 55 1.73 -15.77 3.18
N ALA A 56 2.62 -15.45 4.12
CA ALA A 56 2.44 -15.82 5.54
C ALA A 56 1.21 -15.15 6.15
N TYR A 57 0.94 -13.89 5.80
CA TYR A 57 -0.24 -13.20 6.28
C TYR A 57 -1.53 -13.80 5.74
N LEU A 58 -1.56 -14.13 4.44
CA LEU A 58 -2.72 -14.71 3.75
C LEU A 58 -3.04 -16.14 4.19
N ALA A 59 -2.14 -16.83 4.90
CA ALA A 59 -2.43 -18.10 5.55
C ALA A 59 -3.41 -17.97 6.74
N ARG A 60 -3.67 -16.75 7.22
CA ARG A 60 -4.59 -16.47 8.32
C ARG A 60 -6.06 -16.52 7.83
N PRO A 61 -7.01 -16.92 8.69
CA PRO A 61 -8.43 -16.93 8.33
C PRO A 61 -8.92 -15.55 7.91
N ARG A 62 -9.67 -15.48 6.81
CA ARG A 62 -10.30 -14.24 6.29
C ARG A 62 -9.31 -13.14 5.91
N ALA A 63 -8.01 -13.49 5.77
CA ALA A 63 -6.99 -12.54 5.37
C ALA A 63 -7.17 -12.11 3.91
N LYS A 64 -6.92 -10.83 3.66
CA LYS A 64 -6.85 -10.20 2.32
C LYS A 64 -5.66 -9.26 2.28
N VAL A 65 -5.24 -8.86 1.09
CA VAL A 65 -4.20 -7.86 0.89
C VAL A 65 -4.76 -6.67 0.12
N PHE A 66 -4.64 -5.48 0.67
CA PHE A 66 -4.92 -4.23 -0.04
C PHE A 66 -3.62 -3.65 -0.59
N LEU A 67 -3.56 -3.45 -1.90
CA LEU A 67 -2.37 -2.93 -2.59
C LEU A 67 -2.57 -1.49 -3.01
N ALA A 68 -1.70 -0.61 -2.53
CA ALA A 68 -1.49 0.73 -3.05
C ALA A 68 -0.12 0.78 -3.78
N THR A 69 -0.13 1.07 -5.07
CA THR A 69 1.09 1.20 -5.88
C THR A 69 0.86 2.14 -7.05
N ASP A 70 1.89 2.89 -7.41
CA ASP A 70 1.95 3.75 -8.59
C ASP A 70 2.46 3.02 -9.85
N ASP A 71 2.95 1.78 -9.72
CA ASP A 71 3.56 1.02 -10.80
C ASP A 71 2.64 -0.10 -11.32
N ALA A 72 2.28 -0.01 -12.61
CA ALA A 72 1.43 -1.00 -13.26
C ALA A 72 2.06 -2.41 -13.36
N LYS A 73 3.41 -2.50 -13.38
CA LYS A 73 4.09 -3.81 -13.41
C LYS A 73 4.00 -4.48 -12.04
N PHE A 74 4.20 -3.72 -10.96
CA PHE A 74 4.06 -4.22 -9.59
C PHE A 74 2.64 -4.67 -9.33
N ARG A 75 1.67 -3.85 -9.73
CA ARG A 75 0.26 -4.22 -9.66
C ARG A 75 -0.03 -5.56 -10.34
N ARG A 76 0.46 -5.74 -11.58
CA ARG A 76 0.25 -6.99 -12.33
C ARG A 76 0.81 -8.18 -11.58
N ARG A 77 2.03 -8.10 -11.05
CA ARG A 77 2.68 -9.18 -10.31
C ARG A 77 1.91 -9.58 -9.06
N PHE A 78 1.35 -8.61 -8.35
CA PHE A 78 0.46 -8.89 -7.21
C PHE A 78 -0.87 -9.51 -7.66
N ALA A 79 -1.47 -9.01 -8.73
CA ALA A 79 -2.72 -9.55 -9.27
C ALA A 79 -2.56 -11.00 -9.76
N ASP A 80 -1.48 -11.28 -10.49
CA ASP A 80 -1.17 -12.63 -10.99
C ASP A 80 -0.94 -13.63 -9.84
N ARG A 81 -0.33 -13.17 -8.72
CA ARG A 81 -0.03 -14.04 -7.59
C ARG A 81 -1.21 -14.24 -6.64
N TYR A 82 -1.95 -13.18 -6.34
CA TYR A 82 -2.93 -13.19 -5.24
C TYR A 82 -4.39 -13.20 -5.68
N GLY A 83 -4.66 -12.90 -6.95
CA GLY A 83 -6.00 -13.05 -7.54
C GLY A 83 -7.12 -12.50 -6.67
N ALA A 84 -8.04 -13.36 -6.25
CA ALA A 84 -9.21 -12.98 -5.44
C ALA A 84 -8.88 -12.55 -3.98
N ALA A 85 -7.63 -12.77 -3.53
CA ALA A 85 -7.19 -12.27 -2.22
C ALA A 85 -6.76 -10.81 -2.29
N LEU A 86 -6.51 -10.26 -3.50
CA LEU A 86 -6.08 -8.89 -3.70
C LEU A 86 -7.27 -7.93 -3.71
N LEU A 87 -7.16 -6.86 -2.93
CA LEU A 87 -8.08 -5.73 -2.91
C LEU A 87 -7.37 -4.51 -3.52
N GLU A 88 -8.04 -3.82 -4.42
CA GLU A 88 -7.52 -2.64 -5.09
C GLU A 88 -8.60 -1.56 -5.22
N GLN A 89 -8.21 -0.30 -5.03
CA GLN A 89 -9.09 0.84 -5.28
C GLN A 89 -9.54 0.86 -6.74
N ALA A 90 -10.84 1.06 -6.96
CA ALA A 90 -11.41 1.15 -8.30
C ALA A 90 -11.03 2.48 -9.00
N GLY A 91 -10.88 2.44 -10.32
CA GLY A 91 -10.78 3.64 -11.17
C GLY A 91 -9.49 4.43 -11.04
N VAL A 92 -8.46 3.92 -10.36
CA VAL A 92 -7.16 4.59 -10.29
C VAL A 92 -6.42 4.38 -11.60
N ALA A 93 -6.30 5.45 -12.40
CA ALA A 93 -5.45 5.45 -13.57
C ALA A 93 -3.98 5.39 -13.13
N ARG A 94 -3.38 4.21 -13.23
CA ARG A 94 -1.94 4.01 -13.00
C ARG A 94 -1.18 4.34 -14.27
N VAL A 95 -0.41 5.41 -14.22
CA VAL A 95 0.32 5.95 -15.39
C VAL A 95 1.63 5.16 -15.59
N LYS A 96 1.95 4.86 -16.84
CA LYS A 96 3.32 4.46 -17.20
C LYS A 96 4.21 5.71 -17.13
N GLY A 97 5.08 5.81 -16.14
CA GLY A 97 5.98 6.96 -15.95
C GLY A 97 5.77 7.70 -14.64
N ALA A 98 6.49 8.79 -14.42
CA ALA A 98 6.40 9.58 -13.20
C ALA A 98 4.95 10.03 -12.93
N ALA A 99 4.44 9.71 -11.77
CA ALA A 99 3.02 9.91 -11.40
C ALA A 99 2.54 11.37 -11.50
N PHE A 100 3.47 12.32 -11.63
CA PHE A 100 3.23 13.77 -11.68
C PHE A 100 3.76 14.45 -12.95
N ALA A 101 4.20 13.71 -13.97
CA ALA A 101 4.76 14.26 -15.22
C ALA A 101 3.66 14.58 -16.25
N GLY A 102 2.56 15.18 -15.88
CA GLY A 102 1.50 15.63 -16.78
C GLY A 102 1.00 17.01 -16.37
N GLY A 103 0.85 17.91 -17.34
CA GLY A 103 0.47 19.31 -17.17
C GLY A 103 -0.81 19.55 -16.36
N ALA A 104 -1.13 20.83 -16.15
CA ALA A 104 -2.20 21.37 -15.30
C ALA A 104 -3.62 21.04 -15.80
N ASP A 105 -3.98 19.76 -15.93
CA ASP A 105 -5.28 19.34 -16.42
C ASP A 105 -6.23 18.95 -15.27
N ALA A 106 -7.53 18.95 -15.56
CA ALA A 106 -8.63 18.54 -14.66
C ALA A 106 -8.42 17.20 -13.95
N ASP A 107 -7.50 16.39 -14.44
CA ASP A 107 -7.06 15.09 -13.93
C ASP A 107 -6.16 15.18 -12.67
N GLY A 108 -5.54 16.32 -12.38
CA GLY A 108 -4.65 16.50 -11.21
C GLY A 108 -5.38 16.38 -9.88
N PHE A 109 -6.58 16.94 -9.78
CA PHE A 109 -7.42 16.82 -8.58
C PHE A 109 -7.88 15.38 -8.34
N ALA A 110 -8.34 14.72 -9.40
CA ALA A 110 -8.78 13.32 -9.30
C ALA A 110 -7.62 12.38 -8.88
N ARG A 111 -6.41 12.61 -9.42
CA ARG A 111 -5.20 11.90 -9.03
C ARG A 111 -4.83 12.14 -7.57
N GLY A 112 -4.84 13.39 -7.12
CA GLY A 112 -4.59 13.74 -5.72
C GLY A 112 -5.58 13.07 -4.77
N LEU A 113 -6.86 13.07 -5.15
CA LEU A 113 -7.92 12.43 -4.38
C LEU A 113 -7.74 10.90 -4.33
N ALA A 114 -7.31 10.27 -5.42
CA ALA A 114 -7.03 8.83 -5.46
C ALA A 114 -5.85 8.46 -4.54
N VAL A 115 -4.77 9.25 -4.55
CA VAL A 115 -3.61 9.05 -3.65
C VAL A 115 -4.02 9.23 -2.18
N LEU A 116 -4.83 10.25 -1.87
CA LEU A 116 -5.35 10.44 -0.52
C LEU A 116 -6.26 9.28 -0.09
N ALA A 117 -7.08 8.77 -1.00
CA ALA A 117 -7.92 7.61 -0.72
C ALA A 117 -7.07 6.34 -0.47
N ASP A 118 -6.03 6.07 -1.27
CA ASP A 118 -5.08 4.97 -1.01
C ASP A 118 -4.45 5.10 0.39
N THR A 119 -4.01 6.31 0.76
CA THR A 119 -3.45 6.60 2.08
C THR A 119 -4.41 6.25 3.21
N LEU A 120 -5.67 6.68 3.09
CA LEU A 120 -6.70 6.46 4.12
C LEU A 120 -7.18 5.00 4.15
N LEU A 121 -7.19 4.31 3.00
CA LEU A 121 -7.49 2.87 2.93
C LEU A 121 -6.38 2.04 3.58
N LEU A 122 -5.10 2.40 3.37
CA LEU A 122 -3.96 1.80 4.07
C LEU A 122 -4.09 1.97 5.60
N ALA A 123 -4.52 3.15 6.06
CA ALA A 123 -4.76 3.40 7.48
C ALA A 123 -5.88 2.54 8.08
N LYS A 124 -6.79 1.96 7.27
CA LYS A 124 -7.84 1.03 7.73
C LYS A 124 -7.36 -0.42 7.86
N CYS A 125 -6.19 -0.77 7.32
CA CYS A 125 -5.66 -2.12 7.36
C CYS A 125 -5.24 -2.54 8.77
N ALA A 126 -5.12 -3.84 9.03
CA ALA A 126 -4.70 -4.38 10.33
C ALA A 126 -3.18 -4.32 10.53
N PHE A 127 -2.42 -4.35 9.46
CA PHE A 127 -0.96 -4.22 9.44
C PHE A 127 -0.54 -3.54 8.13
N LEU A 128 0.60 -2.83 8.11
CA LEU A 128 1.12 -2.16 6.93
C LEU A 128 2.55 -2.62 6.59
N LEU A 129 2.72 -3.23 5.42
CA LEU A 129 4.02 -3.43 4.79
C LEU A 129 4.32 -2.23 3.90
N LYS A 130 5.46 -1.57 4.11
CA LYS A 130 5.80 -0.34 3.40
C LYS A 130 7.27 -0.23 3.02
N SER A 131 7.54 0.62 2.08
CA SER A 131 8.83 1.27 1.86
C SER A 131 8.69 2.77 2.09
N ALA A 132 9.80 3.47 2.32
CA ALA A 132 9.78 4.91 2.62
C ALA A 132 9.09 5.71 1.51
N SER A 133 7.90 6.23 1.78
CA SER A 133 7.09 7.05 0.87
C SER A 133 6.12 7.91 1.66
N ALA A 134 5.86 9.13 1.16
CA ALA A 134 4.88 10.02 1.79
C ALA A 134 3.50 9.36 1.98
N VAL A 135 3.05 8.54 1.03
CA VAL A 135 1.75 7.85 1.12
C VAL A 135 1.68 6.96 2.36
N SER A 136 2.69 6.13 2.59
CA SER A 136 2.72 5.25 3.77
C SER A 136 2.96 6.01 5.07
N GLU A 137 3.80 7.06 5.05
CA GLU A 137 4.00 7.91 6.22
C GLU A 137 2.72 8.65 6.62
N PHE A 138 1.95 9.15 5.65
CA PHE A 138 0.66 9.77 5.94
C PHE A 138 -0.39 8.74 6.40
N ALA A 139 -0.32 7.49 5.99
CA ALA A 139 -1.19 6.45 6.55
C ALA A 139 -0.94 6.28 8.06
N LEU A 140 0.33 6.26 8.49
CA LEU A 140 0.72 6.24 9.90
C LEU A 140 0.38 7.56 10.63
N TYR A 141 0.43 8.70 9.95
CA TYR A 141 -0.02 9.97 10.51
C TYR A 141 -1.52 9.96 10.85
N PHE A 142 -2.35 9.37 9.97
CA PHE A 142 -3.79 9.26 10.21
C PHE A 142 -4.16 8.15 11.19
N ARG A 143 -3.29 7.15 11.35
CA ARG A 143 -3.43 6.06 12.32
C ARG A 143 -2.08 5.72 12.96
N PRO A 144 -1.67 6.45 14.00
CA PRO A 144 -0.35 6.30 14.63
C PRO A 144 -0.11 4.95 15.31
N ASP A 145 -1.18 4.25 15.68
CA ASP A 145 -1.17 2.91 16.28
C ASP A 145 -1.16 1.77 15.26
N LEU A 146 -1.15 2.05 13.94
CA LEU A 146 -1.10 1.04 12.91
C LEU A 146 0.25 0.32 12.94
N PRO A 147 0.28 -0.98 13.28
CA PRO A 147 1.53 -1.73 13.24
C PRO A 147 2.03 -1.83 11.79
N SER A 148 3.33 -1.65 11.62
CA SER A 148 3.94 -1.62 10.28
C SER A 148 5.31 -2.26 10.26
N PHE A 149 5.78 -2.62 9.05
CA PHE A 149 7.14 -3.02 8.77
C PHE A 149 7.66 -2.23 7.57
N ASP A 150 8.80 -1.57 7.73
CA ASP A 150 9.43 -0.74 6.70
C ASP A 150 10.66 -1.44 6.11
N PHE A 151 10.60 -1.79 4.83
CA PHE A 151 11.70 -2.43 4.11
C PHE A 151 12.94 -1.53 3.93
N ASP A 152 12.81 -0.22 4.13
CA ASP A 152 13.92 0.75 4.01
C ASP A 152 14.59 1.05 5.36
N VAL A 153 14.09 0.49 6.46
CA VAL A 153 14.67 0.63 7.80
C VAL A 153 15.42 -0.66 8.16
N ALA A 154 16.74 -0.57 8.32
CA ALA A 154 17.62 -1.73 8.45
C ALA A 154 17.31 -2.62 9.67
N ASP A 155 16.88 -2.02 10.78
CA ASP A 155 16.64 -2.71 12.06
C ASP A 155 15.14 -2.68 12.45
N ASP A 156 14.25 -2.55 11.46
CA ASP A 156 12.82 -2.59 11.78
C ASP A 156 12.42 -3.99 12.27
N ALA A 157 11.56 -4.01 13.26
CA ALA A 157 11.15 -5.25 13.91
C ALA A 157 10.36 -6.13 12.94
N VAL A 158 10.94 -7.27 12.57
CA VAL A 158 10.27 -8.27 11.73
C VAL A 158 9.00 -8.73 12.43
N PRO A 159 7.83 -8.73 11.73
CA PRO A 159 6.58 -9.16 12.35
C PRO A 159 6.66 -10.58 12.89
N ALA A 160 6.08 -10.83 14.06
CA ALA A 160 6.10 -12.16 14.71
C ALA A 160 5.49 -13.28 13.85
N TRP A 161 4.64 -12.93 12.89
CA TRP A 161 4.01 -13.85 11.93
C TRP A 161 4.84 -14.07 10.66
N ALA A 162 6.01 -13.41 10.51
CA ALA A 162 6.88 -13.60 9.37
C ALA A 162 7.44 -15.03 9.32
N PRO A 163 7.71 -15.57 8.10
CA PRO A 163 8.37 -16.86 7.99
C PRO A 163 9.75 -16.84 8.67
N ALA A 164 10.14 -17.93 9.33
CA ALA A 164 11.43 -18.05 10.02
C ALA A 164 12.64 -17.78 9.08
N ALA A 165 12.50 -18.07 7.79
CA ALA A 165 13.53 -17.82 6.78
C ALA A 165 13.52 -16.37 6.24
N PHE A 166 12.61 -15.51 6.71
CA PHE A 166 12.55 -14.13 6.22
C PHE A 166 13.75 -13.33 6.73
N ASN A 167 14.54 -12.81 5.79
CA ASN A 167 15.66 -11.92 6.10
C ASN A 167 15.28 -10.46 5.80
N ALA A 168 15.25 -9.63 6.84
CA ALA A 168 14.93 -8.21 6.74
C ALA A 168 16.08 -7.41 6.08
N THR A 169 17.31 -7.91 6.13
CA THR A 169 18.45 -7.20 5.55
C THR A 169 18.32 -7.08 4.05
N THR A 170 18.34 -5.84 3.56
CA THR A 170 18.45 -5.54 2.14
C THR A 170 19.87 -5.92 1.70
N PRO A 171 20.08 -6.74 0.66
CA PRO A 171 21.39 -6.82 0.06
C PRO A 171 21.78 -5.44 -0.46
N GLY A 172 22.93 -4.95 -0.02
CA GLY A 172 23.51 -3.69 -0.44
C GLY A 172 23.80 -3.61 -1.94
#